data_d6cef8278bacc59cfaba078fd471b488
#
_entry.id   d6cef8278bacc59cfaba078fd471b488
#
_cell.length_a   1.000
_cell.length_b   1.000
_cell.length_c   1.000
_cell.angle_alpha   90.00
_cell.angle_beta   90.00
_cell.angle_gamma   90.00
#
_symmetry.space_group_name_H-M   'P 1'
#
loop_
_entity.id
_entity.type
_entity.pdbx_description
1 polymer ?
#
loop_
_entity_poly.entity_id
_entity_poly.type
_entity_poly.pdbx_seq_one_letter_code
_entity_poly.pdbx_strand_id
1 'polypeptide(L)'
;MDLLQLMDNAEDQRHKALDRLEAIVALYQSDDPAVREEAMGRAMVFCGKEWGGYAAGLDLLAARHESRDQPLPALRLREEAEDPGTLIRQTETALAEAAKMTDERSAIISRYGSEEAALGPTALELMFIQAAEFLSDDSADPWAPLAGWSVPWHPIPDELAHSVTIACPLPESIADARAECLSWEERLAELAVLADGPGNAVLPTACTARHRLVQDLWARELPAQTVTELHARLDFWTSRGGDDGRGYGVLAADLARLTAQGIALGQSEGSKSKCHRLRRDNPHWSLARIGKELGISRQAVHKHLKS
;
A
#
# COMPACT_ATOMS: atom_id res chain seq x y z
N MET A 1 16.95 -7.21 -43.55
CA MET A 1 16.21 -6.54 -42.44
C MET A 1 17.04 -6.74 -41.20
N ASP A 2 17.43 -5.66 -40.56
CA ASP A 2 18.31 -5.69 -39.37
C ASP A 2 17.50 -6.27 -38.18
N LEU A 3 18.15 -7.03 -37.29
CA LEU A 3 17.56 -7.62 -36.12
C LEU A 3 16.85 -6.56 -35.22
N LEU A 4 17.45 -5.36 -35.09
CA LEU A 4 16.89 -4.22 -34.40
C LEU A 4 15.57 -3.77 -35.04
N GLN A 5 15.47 -3.74 -36.34
CA GLN A 5 14.28 -3.34 -37.09
C GLN A 5 13.14 -4.37 -36.94
N LEU A 6 13.50 -5.67 -36.84
CA LEU A 6 12.52 -6.73 -36.53
C LEU A 6 11.96 -6.60 -35.11
N MET A 7 12.77 -6.17 -34.18
CA MET A 7 12.40 -6.04 -32.75
C MET A 7 11.55 -4.80 -32.50
N ASP A 8 11.91 -3.65 -33.13
CA ASP A 8 11.09 -2.43 -33.08
C ASP A 8 9.70 -2.68 -33.69
N ASN A 9 9.64 -3.48 -34.80
CA ASN A 9 8.38 -3.91 -35.38
C ASN A 9 7.57 -4.84 -34.45
N ALA A 10 8.22 -5.71 -33.67
CA ALA A 10 7.55 -6.58 -32.72
C ALA A 10 6.95 -5.81 -31.53
N GLU A 11 7.68 -4.81 -31.01
CA GLU A 11 7.17 -3.91 -29.97
C GLU A 11 5.97 -3.09 -30.47
N ASP A 12 6.05 -2.53 -31.68
CA ASP A 12 4.95 -1.77 -32.31
C ASP A 12 3.72 -2.67 -32.55
N GLN A 13 3.92 -3.92 -32.99
CA GLN A 13 2.83 -4.88 -33.16
C GLN A 13 2.20 -5.27 -31.80
N ARG A 14 3.02 -5.43 -30.77
CA ARG A 14 2.53 -5.72 -29.42
C ARG A 14 1.64 -4.58 -28.90
N HIS A 15 2.08 -3.32 -28.99
CA HIS A 15 1.28 -2.17 -28.61
C HIS A 15 -0.04 -2.10 -29.37
N LYS A 16 -0.02 -2.25 -30.68
CA LYS A 16 -1.24 -2.26 -31.50
C LYS A 16 -2.19 -3.41 -31.14
N ALA A 17 -1.66 -4.56 -30.76
CA ALA A 17 -2.48 -5.69 -30.30
C ALA A 17 -3.11 -5.41 -28.93
N LEU A 18 -2.38 -4.79 -27.99
CA LEU A 18 -2.91 -4.36 -26.71
C LEU A 18 -4.03 -3.33 -26.87
N ASP A 19 -3.82 -2.28 -27.67
CA ASP A 19 -4.83 -1.26 -27.96
C ASP A 19 -6.14 -1.88 -28.50
N ARG A 20 -6.04 -2.89 -29.37
CA ARG A 20 -7.19 -3.61 -29.91
C ARG A 20 -7.89 -4.47 -28.87
N LEU A 21 -7.13 -5.14 -28.00
CA LEU A 21 -7.68 -5.93 -26.90
C LEU A 21 -8.39 -5.04 -25.89
N GLU A 22 -7.82 -3.91 -25.53
CA GLU A 22 -8.49 -2.92 -24.67
C GLU A 22 -9.83 -2.48 -25.26
N ALA A 23 -9.87 -2.17 -26.57
CA ALA A 23 -11.11 -1.84 -27.25
C ALA A 23 -12.14 -2.97 -27.25
N ILE A 24 -11.69 -4.23 -27.41
CA ILE A 24 -12.57 -5.42 -27.36
C ILE A 24 -13.11 -5.61 -25.94
N VAL A 25 -12.27 -5.48 -24.91
CA VAL A 25 -12.67 -5.63 -23.51
C VAL A 25 -13.65 -4.53 -23.11
N ALA A 26 -13.40 -3.28 -23.52
CA ALA A 26 -14.32 -2.17 -23.27
C ALA A 26 -15.71 -2.41 -23.86
N LEU A 27 -15.79 -2.98 -25.08
CA LEU A 27 -17.06 -3.36 -25.69
C LEU A 27 -17.74 -4.54 -24.94
N TYR A 28 -16.93 -5.50 -24.44
CA TYR A 28 -17.46 -6.66 -23.69
C TYR A 28 -18.04 -6.27 -22.33
N GLN A 29 -17.57 -5.19 -21.73
CA GLN A 29 -18.09 -4.64 -20.46
C GLN A 29 -19.39 -3.84 -20.63
N SER A 30 -19.88 -3.65 -21.86
CA SER A 30 -21.16 -2.99 -22.13
C SER A 30 -22.34 -3.75 -21.54
N ASP A 31 -23.34 -3.05 -21.00
CA ASP A 31 -24.60 -3.63 -20.55
C ASP A 31 -25.49 -4.09 -21.72
N ASP A 32 -25.24 -3.60 -22.96
CA ASP A 32 -25.96 -4.00 -24.16
C ASP A 32 -25.50 -5.39 -24.67
N PRO A 33 -26.41 -6.39 -24.73
CA PRO A 33 -26.10 -7.72 -25.22
C PRO A 33 -25.56 -7.75 -26.65
N ALA A 34 -26.05 -6.87 -27.53
CA ALA A 34 -25.62 -6.80 -28.92
C ALA A 34 -24.17 -6.33 -29.04
N VAL A 35 -23.76 -5.35 -28.19
CA VAL A 35 -22.38 -4.85 -28.13
C VAL A 35 -21.44 -5.94 -27.60
N ARG A 36 -21.87 -6.73 -26.60
CA ARG A 36 -21.09 -7.87 -26.10
C ARG A 36 -20.91 -8.98 -27.13
N GLU A 37 -21.94 -9.27 -27.92
CA GLU A 37 -21.84 -10.25 -29.02
C GLU A 37 -20.86 -9.78 -30.09
N GLU A 38 -20.89 -8.49 -30.47
CA GLU A 38 -19.90 -7.89 -31.36
C GLU A 38 -18.47 -7.99 -30.79
N ALA A 39 -18.27 -7.70 -29.51
CA ALA A 39 -16.99 -7.82 -28.83
C ALA A 39 -16.44 -9.26 -28.91
N MET A 40 -17.30 -10.26 -28.67
CA MET A 40 -16.94 -11.67 -28.78
C MET A 40 -16.55 -12.05 -30.22
N GLY A 41 -17.27 -11.55 -31.22
CA GLY A 41 -16.89 -11.71 -32.62
C GLY A 41 -15.52 -11.13 -32.96
N ARG A 42 -15.23 -9.93 -32.46
CA ARG A 42 -13.92 -9.27 -32.63
C ARG A 42 -12.79 -10.03 -31.91
N ALA A 43 -13.04 -10.55 -30.70
CA ALA A 43 -12.08 -11.37 -29.96
C ALA A 43 -11.72 -12.67 -30.72
N MET A 44 -12.73 -13.34 -31.28
CA MET A 44 -12.51 -14.53 -32.10
C MET A 44 -11.67 -14.25 -33.37
N VAL A 45 -11.90 -13.10 -34.02
CA VAL A 45 -11.11 -12.69 -35.20
C VAL A 45 -9.68 -12.39 -34.78
N PHE A 46 -9.46 -11.68 -33.68
CA PHE A 46 -8.15 -11.42 -33.14
C PHE A 46 -7.38 -12.72 -32.86
N CYS A 47 -7.98 -13.63 -32.08
CA CYS A 47 -7.36 -14.91 -31.74
C CYS A 47 -7.08 -15.78 -32.99
N GLY A 48 -7.94 -15.78 -33.98
CA GLY A 48 -7.81 -16.64 -35.15
C GLY A 48 -6.88 -16.11 -36.26
N LYS A 49 -6.75 -14.78 -36.41
CA LYS A 49 -6.02 -14.17 -37.53
C LYS A 49 -4.76 -13.41 -37.13
N GLU A 50 -4.78 -12.79 -35.96
CA GLU A 50 -3.71 -11.85 -35.56
C GLU A 50 -2.79 -12.46 -34.50
N TRP A 51 -3.29 -13.44 -33.71
CA TRP A 51 -2.56 -14.05 -32.63
C TRP A 51 -1.21 -14.66 -33.03
N GLY A 52 -1.16 -15.38 -34.15
CA GLY A 52 0.09 -16.02 -34.60
C GLY A 52 1.24 -15.04 -34.87
N GLY A 53 0.91 -13.88 -35.44
CA GLY A 53 1.91 -12.81 -35.67
C GLY A 53 2.34 -12.14 -34.37
N TYR A 54 1.41 -11.95 -33.45
CA TYR A 54 1.66 -11.39 -32.14
C TYR A 54 2.54 -12.33 -31.30
N ALA A 55 2.21 -13.63 -31.20
CA ALA A 55 2.99 -14.63 -30.50
C ALA A 55 4.43 -14.73 -31.01
N ALA A 56 4.64 -14.68 -32.34
CA ALA A 56 5.98 -14.66 -32.93
C ALA A 56 6.77 -13.40 -32.53
N GLY A 57 6.09 -12.25 -32.39
CA GLY A 57 6.69 -11.03 -31.88
C GLY A 57 7.12 -11.15 -30.42
N LEU A 58 6.30 -11.77 -29.57
CA LEU A 58 6.65 -12.02 -28.17
C LEU A 58 7.83 -12.97 -28.02
N ASP A 59 7.92 -14.04 -28.85
CA ASP A 59 9.05 -14.94 -28.85
C ASP A 59 10.39 -14.24 -29.21
N LEU A 60 10.34 -13.30 -30.14
CA LEU A 60 11.52 -12.48 -30.50
C LEU A 60 11.93 -11.56 -29.33
N LEU A 61 10.97 -10.94 -28.66
CA LEU A 61 11.22 -10.11 -27.50
C LEU A 61 11.74 -10.93 -26.30
N ALA A 62 11.20 -12.13 -26.08
CA ALA A 62 11.68 -13.06 -25.08
C ALA A 62 13.14 -13.46 -25.31
N ALA A 63 13.50 -13.81 -26.55
CA ALA A 63 14.88 -14.14 -26.93
C ALA A 63 15.86 -12.96 -26.69
N ARG A 64 15.39 -11.71 -26.89
CA ARG A 64 16.18 -10.51 -26.55
C ARG A 64 16.43 -10.38 -25.06
N HIS A 65 15.41 -10.60 -24.23
CA HIS A 65 15.57 -10.55 -22.77
C HIS A 65 16.50 -11.66 -22.26
N GLU A 66 16.39 -12.86 -22.82
CA GLU A 66 17.32 -13.97 -22.52
C GLU A 66 18.77 -13.59 -22.89
N SER A 67 18.99 -12.98 -24.06
CA SER A 67 20.34 -12.53 -24.49
C SER A 67 20.94 -11.43 -23.59
N ARG A 68 20.11 -10.76 -22.78
CA ARG A 68 20.51 -9.74 -21.79
C ARG A 68 20.55 -10.27 -20.36
N ASP A 69 20.49 -11.58 -20.18
CA ASP A 69 20.43 -12.24 -18.86
C ASP A 69 19.23 -11.78 -17.98
N GLN A 70 18.08 -11.60 -18.63
CA GLN A 70 16.81 -11.20 -18.00
C GLN A 70 15.77 -12.32 -18.14
N PRO A 71 15.87 -13.41 -17.36
CA PRO A 71 15.02 -14.59 -17.57
C PRO A 71 13.55 -14.37 -17.18
N LEU A 72 13.26 -13.54 -16.18
CA LEU A 72 11.87 -13.31 -15.73
C LEU A 72 10.99 -12.59 -16.76
N PRO A 73 11.44 -11.47 -17.40
CA PRO A 73 10.71 -10.87 -18.50
C PRO A 73 10.53 -11.82 -19.69
N ALA A 74 11.57 -12.58 -20.05
CA ALA A 74 11.50 -13.55 -21.12
C ALA A 74 10.45 -14.64 -20.87
N LEU A 75 10.39 -15.18 -19.65
CA LEU A 75 9.43 -16.19 -19.27
C LEU A 75 7.99 -15.65 -19.39
N ARG A 76 7.72 -14.45 -18.89
CA ARG A 76 6.41 -13.79 -18.98
C ARG A 76 5.94 -13.62 -20.42
N LEU A 77 6.83 -13.18 -21.32
CA LEU A 77 6.50 -13.02 -22.74
C LEU A 77 6.18 -14.34 -23.42
N ARG A 78 6.83 -15.44 -23.02
CA ARG A 78 6.52 -16.78 -23.55
C ARG A 78 5.19 -17.29 -23.03
N GLU A 79 4.90 -17.12 -21.75
CA GLU A 79 3.60 -17.47 -21.17
C GLU A 79 2.46 -16.68 -21.85
N GLU A 80 2.67 -15.40 -22.15
CA GLU A 80 1.72 -14.56 -22.88
C GLU A 80 1.52 -15.08 -24.33
N ALA A 81 2.60 -15.55 -24.98
CA ALA A 81 2.53 -16.09 -26.35
C ALA A 81 1.76 -17.43 -26.43
N GLU A 82 1.79 -18.24 -25.39
CA GLU A 82 1.18 -19.57 -25.37
C GLU A 82 -0.34 -19.53 -25.14
N ASP A 83 -0.85 -18.55 -24.37
CA ASP A 83 -2.27 -18.50 -24.00
C ASP A 83 -2.89 -17.10 -24.18
N PRO A 84 -3.67 -16.88 -25.28
CA PRO A 84 -4.39 -15.63 -25.50
C PRO A 84 -5.39 -15.29 -24.38
N GLY A 85 -5.91 -16.29 -23.69
CA GLY A 85 -6.81 -16.09 -22.55
C GLY A 85 -6.09 -15.45 -21.35
N THR A 86 -4.81 -15.66 -21.21
CA THR A 86 -3.99 -15.00 -20.19
C THR A 86 -3.86 -13.50 -20.48
N LEU A 87 -3.59 -13.11 -21.73
CA LEU A 87 -3.52 -11.70 -22.11
C LEU A 87 -4.87 -10.99 -21.90
N ILE A 88 -6.00 -11.61 -22.28
CA ILE A 88 -7.33 -11.05 -22.05
C ILE A 88 -7.55 -10.81 -20.55
N ARG A 89 -7.28 -11.80 -19.69
CA ARG A 89 -7.43 -11.65 -18.23
C ARG A 89 -6.53 -10.57 -17.64
N GLN A 90 -5.29 -10.45 -18.12
CA GLN A 90 -4.36 -9.39 -17.68
C GLN A 90 -4.88 -8.01 -18.08
N THR A 91 -5.39 -7.86 -19.30
CA THR A 91 -5.98 -6.61 -19.79
C THR A 91 -7.25 -6.25 -19.01
N GLU A 92 -8.15 -7.21 -18.75
CA GLU A 92 -9.33 -7.01 -17.89
C GLU A 92 -8.93 -6.55 -16.48
N THR A 93 -7.92 -7.18 -15.89
CA THR A 93 -7.42 -6.82 -14.57
C THR A 93 -6.85 -5.39 -14.58
N ALA A 94 -6.01 -5.08 -15.58
CA ALA A 94 -5.43 -3.73 -15.71
C ALA A 94 -6.49 -2.64 -15.91
N LEU A 95 -7.53 -2.90 -16.72
CA LEU A 95 -8.65 -1.98 -16.91
C LEU A 95 -9.48 -1.80 -15.63
N ALA A 96 -9.72 -2.88 -14.89
CA ALA A 96 -10.42 -2.81 -13.60
C ALA A 96 -9.61 -2.03 -12.56
N GLU A 97 -8.29 -2.21 -12.51
CA GLU A 97 -7.39 -1.45 -11.65
C GLU A 97 -7.37 0.03 -12.05
N ALA A 98 -7.29 0.36 -13.35
CA ALA A 98 -7.33 1.74 -13.84
C ALA A 98 -8.67 2.43 -13.52
N ALA A 99 -9.80 1.73 -13.68
CA ALA A 99 -11.11 2.24 -13.28
C ALA A 99 -11.17 2.51 -11.77
N LYS A 100 -10.69 1.57 -10.96
CA LYS A 100 -10.61 1.74 -9.51
C LYS A 100 -9.75 2.96 -9.11
N MET A 101 -8.59 3.13 -9.74
CA MET A 101 -7.72 4.30 -9.51
C MET A 101 -8.42 5.61 -9.89
N THR A 102 -9.19 5.62 -10.97
CA THR A 102 -9.97 6.78 -11.41
C THR A 102 -11.05 7.14 -10.40
N ASP A 103 -11.78 6.15 -9.89
CA ASP A 103 -12.82 6.34 -8.86
C ASP A 103 -12.21 6.83 -7.55
N GLU A 104 -11.07 6.26 -7.12
CA GLU A 104 -10.34 6.66 -5.92
C GLU A 104 -9.82 8.10 -6.05
N ARG A 105 -9.21 8.47 -7.18
CA ARG A 105 -8.78 9.84 -7.49
C ARG A 105 -9.97 10.82 -7.42
N SER A 106 -11.09 10.46 -8.01
CA SER A 106 -12.31 11.28 -8.01
C SER A 106 -12.87 11.46 -6.59
N ALA A 107 -12.84 10.42 -5.77
CA ALA A 107 -13.27 10.48 -4.37
C ALA A 107 -12.35 11.38 -3.53
N ILE A 108 -11.03 11.32 -3.73
CA ILE A 108 -10.07 12.21 -3.06
C ILE A 108 -10.33 13.66 -3.47
N ILE A 109 -10.39 13.95 -4.77
CA ILE A 109 -10.66 15.33 -5.28
C ILE A 109 -11.97 15.87 -4.72
N SER A 110 -13.03 15.05 -4.67
CA SER A 110 -14.33 15.47 -4.12
C SER A 110 -14.24 15.83 -2.63
N ARG A 111 -13.39 15.17 -1.85
CA ARG A 111 -13.17 15.46 -0.43
C ARG A 111 -12.51 16.83 -0.22
N TYR A 112 -11.57 17.19 -1.07
CA TYR A 112 -10.83 18.45 -0.98
C TYR A 112 -11.47 19.60 -1.78
N GLY A 113 -12.47 19.29 -2.63
CA GLY A 113 -13.20 20.26 -3.46
C GLY A 113 -12.56 20.56 -4.81
N SER A 114 -11.23 20.37 -4.95
CA SER A 114 -10.53 20.49 -6.23
C SER A 114 -9.24 19.66 -6.19
N GLU A 115 -8.68 19.35 -7.37
CA GLU A 115 -7.38 18.67 -7.47
C GLU A 115 -6.24 19.53 -6.94
N GLU A 116 -6.26 20.83 -7.20
CA GLU A 116 -5.27 21.76 -6.67
C GLU A 116 -5.29 21.79 -5.14
N ALA A 117 -6.48 21.81 -4.52
CA ALA A 117 -6.62 21.73 -3.06
C ALA A 117 -6.19 20.36 -2.51
N ALA A 118 -6.42 19.28 -3.25
CA ALA A 118 -6.02 17.94 -2.86
C ALA A 118 -4.49 17.73 -2.93
N LEU A 119 -3.81 18.34 -3.91
CA LEU A 119 -2.35 18.33 -4.05
C LEU A 119 -1.67 19.35 -3.13
N GLY A 120 -2.36 20.42 -2.79
CA GLY A 120 -1.83 21.46 -1.91
C GLY A 120 -1.70 21.01 -0.45
N PRO A 121 -0.93 21.78 0.35
CA PRO A 121 -0.81 21.51 1.77
C PRO A 121 -2.15 21.66 2.51
N THR A 122 -2.48 20.69 3.35
CA THR A 122 -3.63 20.74 4.27
C THR A 122 -3.40 21.76 5.40
N ALA A 123 -4.44 22.07 6.16
CA ALA A 123 -4.32 22.99 7.31
C ALA A 123 -3.30 22.49 8.35
N LEU A 124 -3.23 21.16 8.56
CA LEU A 124 -2.24 20.55 9.45
C LEU A 124 -0.82 20.69 8.88
N GLU A 125 -0.64 20.42 7.59
CA GLU A 125 0.64 20.57 6.91
C GLU A 125 1.11 22.03 6.94
N LEU A 126 0.22 22.99 6.68
CA LEU A 126 0.53 24.43 6.75
C LEU A 126 1.03 24.86 8.13
N MET A 127 0.49 24.28 9.20
CA MET A 127 0.95 24.57 10.57
C MET A 127 2.43 24.21 10.75
N PHE A 128 2.85 23.04 10.26
CA PHE A 128 4.26 22.62 10.35
C PHE A 128 5.16 23.42 9.41
N ILE A 129 4.68 23.71 8.17
CA ILE A 129 5.42 24.54 7.21
C ILE A 129 5.71 25.91 7.82
N GLN A 130 4.68 26.57 8.36
CA GLN A 130 4.83 27.89 8.99
C GLN A 130 5.76 27.87 10.20
N ALA A 131 5.68 26.83 11.02
CA ALA A 131 6.53 26.70 12.20
C ALA A 131 8.02 26.54 11.85
N ALA A 132 8.35 26.01 10.69
CA ALA A 132 9.71 25.74 10.23
C ALA A 132 10.18 26.71 9.12
N GLU A 133 9.36 27.65 8.68
CA GLU A 133 9.64 28.57 7.55
C GLU A 133 10.97 29.31 7.69
N PHE A 134 11.32 29.73 8.91
CA PHE A 134 12.57 30.45 9.20
C PHE A 134 13.84 29.62 9.00
N LEU A 135 13.71 28.29 8.84
CA LEU A 135 14.82 27.36 8.56
C LEU A 135 15.03 27.12 7.06
N SER A 136 14.18 27.69 6.21
CA SER A 136 14.25 27.54 4.76
C SER A 136 15.03 28.68 4.13
N ASP A 137 15.87 28.35 3.15
CA ASP A 137 16.49 29.34 2.25
C ASP A 137 15.51 29.85 1.19
N ASP A 138 14.42 29.09 0.93
CA ASP A 138 13.32 29.44 0.03
C ASP A 138 11.97 29.17 0.72
N SER A 139 11.44 30.19 1.37
CA SER A 139 10.16 30.10 2.10
C SER A 139 8.93 29.90 1.18
N ALA A 140 9.08 30.11 -0.13
CA ALA A 140 8.00 29.92 -1.08
C ALA A 140 7.81 28.43 -1.47
N ASP A 141 8.84 27.58 -1.25
CA ASP A 141 8.79 26.15 -1.57
C ASP A 141 8.67 25.30 -0.29
N PRO A 142 7.51 24.70 0.01
CA PRO A 142 7.32 23.85 1.19
C PRO A 142 8.18 22.57 1.19
N TRP A 143 8.72 22.19 0.05
CA TRP A 143 9.58 21.02 -0.13
C TRP A 143 11.07 21.38 -0.13
N ALA A 144 11.42 22.66 -0.01
CA ALA A 144 12.80 23.09 0.11
C ALA A 144 13.49 22.46 1.32
N PRO A 145 14.82 22.29 1.30
CA PRO A 145 15.59 21.86 2.46
C PRO A 145 15.41 22.81 3.64
N LEU A 146 15.26 22.25 4.85
CA LEU A 146 15.14 23.00 6.09
C LEU A 146 16.40 22.79 6.93
N ALA A 147 17.12 23.84 7.26
CA ALA A 147 18.43 23.76 7.91
C ALA A 147 19.40 22.80 7.19
N GLY A 148 19.35 22.76 5.84
CA GLY A 148 20.14 21.86 5.01
C GLY A 148 19.63 20.41 4.99
N TRP A 149 18.55 20.07 5.66
CA TRP A 149 17.97 18.73 5.69
C TRP A 149 16.87 18.57 4.63
N SER A 150 17.02 17.56 3.76
CA SER A 150 16.03 17.23 2.72
C SER A 150 15.84 15.74 2.55
N VAL A 151 16.63 14.91 3.24
CA VAL A 151 16.67 13.46 3.02
C VAL A 151 16.25 12.69 4.27
N PRO A 152 15.25 11.82 4.17
CA PRO A 152 14.66 11.14 5.35
C PRO A 152 15.64 10.26 6.14
N TRP A 153 16.73 9.79 5.55
CA TRP A 153 17.70 8.91 6.21
C TRP A 153 18.82 9.66 6.95
N HIS A 154 18.94 10.97 6.79
CA HIS A 154 19.84 11.78 7.60
C HIS A 154 19.19 12.14 8.95
N PRO A 155 19.95 12.32 10.02
CA PRO A 155 19.42 12.83 11.28
C PRO A 155 18.68 14.15 11.06
N ILE A 156 17.54 14.31 11.72
CA ILE A 156 16.79 15.57 11.67
C ILE A 156 17.56 16.60 12.50
N PRO A 157 17.82 17.82 11.98
CA PRO A 157 18.44 18.90 12.75
C PRO A 157 17.63 19.25 14.00
N ASP A 158 18.31 19.55 15.10
CA ASP A 158 17.66 19.85 16.38
C ASP A 158 16.71 21.04 16.30
N GLU A 159 17.05 22.08 15.52
CA GLU A 159 16.19 23.24 15.30
C GLU A 159 14.90 22.87 14.59
N LEU A 160 14.98 21.99 13.59
CA LEU A 160 13.81 21.51 12.87
C LEU A 160 12.93 20.60 13.74
N ALA A 161 13.55 19.67 14.48
CA ALA A 161 12.86 18.83 15.44
C ALA A 161 12.12 19.66 16.51
N HIS A 162 12.79 20.70 17.02
CA HIS A 162 12.21 21.63 17.99
C HIS A 162 11.02 22.41 17.42
N SER A 163 11.16 22.96 16.22
CA SER A 163 10.11 23.76 15.56
C SER A 163 8.84 22.95 15.34
N VAL A 164 8.94 21.74 14.78
CA VAL A 164 7.76 20.89 14.54
C VAL A 164 7.16 20.34 15.84
N THR A 165 7.94 20.25 16.91
CA THR A 165 7.45 19.83 18.23
C THR A 165 6.72 20.96 18.95
N ILE A 166 7.17 22.22 18.80
CA ILE A 166 6.45 23.39 19.34
C ILE A 166 5.12 23.58 18.61
N ALA A 167 5.08 23.41 17.29
CA ALA A 167 3.86 23.53 16.51
C ALA A 167 2.77 22.55 16.96
N CYS A 168 3.17 21.33 17.27
CA CYS A 168 2.31 20.30 17.82
C CYS A 168 3.11 19.41 18.78
N PRO A 169 2.76 19.33 20.07
CA PRO A 169 3.44 18.49 21.04
C PRO A 169 3.53 17.03 20.55
N LEU A 170 4.60 16.34 20.93
CA LEU A 170 4.76 14.94 20.60
C LEU A 170 3.73 14.10 21.36
N PRO A 171 3.21 13.02 20.75
CA PRO A 171 2.33 12.07 21.42
C PRO A 171 2.99 11.45 22.65
N GLU A 172 2.21 11.22 23.71
CA GLU A 172 2.69 10.61 24.96
C GLU A 172 2.45 9.08 25.01
N SER A 173 1.67 8.54 24.07
CA SER A 173 1.37 7.11 23.98
C SER A 173 1.74 6.52 22.62
N ILE A 174 2.06 5.23 22.60
CA ILE A 174 2.27 4.49 21.34
C ILE A 174 1.00 4.50 20.48
N ALA A 175 -0.19 4.44 21.10
CA ALA A 175 -1.45 4.45 20.38
C ALA A 175 -1.64 5.76 19.60
N ASP A 176 -1.42 6.91 20.26
CA ASP A 176 -1.57 8.23 19.64
C ASP A 176 -0.48 8.47 18.58
N ALA A 177 0.76 8.09 18.88
CA ALA A 177 1.88 8.22 17.93
C ALA A 177 1.65 7.38 16.66
N ARG A 178 1.13 6.16 16.79
CA ARG A 178 0.76 5.33 15.64
C ARG A 178 -0.42 5.91 14.87
N ALA A 179 -1.42 6.44 15.55
CA ALA A 179 -2.55 7.09 14.89
C ALA A 179 -2.07 8.29 14.05
N GLU A 180 -1.15 9.09 14.56
CA GLU A 180 -0.54 10.18 13.80
C GLU A 180 0.27 9.64 12.60
N CYS A 181 1.10 8.61 12.79
CA CYS A 181 1.83 8.00 11.67
C CYS A 181 0.91 7.47 10.57
N LEU A 182 -0.19 6.78 10.95
CA LEU A 182 -1.17 6.29 9.99
C LEU A 182 -1.82 7.43 9.19
N SER A 183 -2.12 8.56 9.82
CA SER A 183 -2.66 9.73 9.10
C SER A 183 -1.69 10.30 8.06
N TRP A 184 -0.38 10.29 8.35
CA TRP A 184 0.64 10.68 7.39
C TRP A 184 0.78 9.66 6.24
N GLU A 185 0.69 8.36 6.54
CA GLU A 185 0.72 7.28 5.55
C GLU A 185 -0.52 7.34 4.64
N GLU A 186 -1.71 7.61 5.20
CA GLU A 186 -2.94 7.85 4.43
C GLU A 186 -2.78 9.06 3.50
N ARG A 187 -2.21 10.15 4.01
CA ARG A 187 -1.95 11.35 3.18
C ARG A 187 -0.97 11.06 2.05
N LEU A 188 0.10 10.32 2.32
CA LEU A 188 1.05 9.89 1.27
C LEU A 188 0.37 8.98 0.23
N ALA A 189 -0.52 8.09 0.66
CA ALA A 189 -1.29 7.25 -0.26
C ALA A 189 -2.22 8.09 -1.16
N GLU A 190 -2.92 9.10 -0.61
CA GLU A 190 -3.73 10.03 -1.39
C GLU A 190 -2.89 10.80 -2.42
N LEU A 191 -1.73 11.34 -2.00
CA LEU A 191 -0.81 12.02 -2.89
C LEU A 191 -0.28 11.09 -3.99
N ALA A 192 -0.03 9.81 -3.68
CA ALA A 192 0.40 8.81 -4.65
C ALA A 192 -0.64 8.55 -5.75
N VAL A 193 -1.92 8.50 -5.38
CA VAL A 193 -3.03 8.38 -6.34
C VAL A 193 -3.14 9.64 -7.23
N LEU A 194 -2.95 10.83 -6.64
CA LEU A 194 -3.06 12.10 -7.38
C LEU A 194 -1.86 12.36 -8.29
N ALA A 195 -0.67 11.95 -7.89
CA ALA A 195 0.59 12.18 -8.59
C ALA A 195 1.02 11.03 -9.54
N ASP A 196 0.07 10.12 -9.86
CA ASP A 196 0.28 8.97 -10.75
C ASP A 196 1.45 8.06 -10.31
N GLY A 197 1.55 7.84 -9.00
CA GLY A 197 2.45 6.83 -8.44
C GLY A 197 3.16 7.23 -7.15
N PRO A 198 3.60 6.23 -6.36
CA PRO A 198 4.19 6.43 -5.03
C PRO A 198 5.54 7.16 -5.08
N GLY A 199 6.26 7.09 -6.21
CA GLY A 199 7.54 7.78 -6.38
C GLY A 199 7.43 9.30 -6.47
N ASN A 200 6.23 9.82 -6.76
CA ASN A 200 5.95 11.24 -6.90
C ASN A 200 5.24 11.83 -5.66
N ALA A 201 4.81 10.97 -4.73
CA ALA A 201 4.14 11.38 -3.51
C ALA A 201 5.15 11.82 -2.45
N VAL A 202 5.18 13.10 -2.14
CA VAL A 202 6.09 13.66 -1.17
C VAL A 202 5.36 14.62 -0.24
N LEU A 203 5.53 14.44 1.07
CA LEU A 203 5.09 15.42 2.05
C LEU A 203 6.03 16.64 2.05
N PRO A 204 5.53 17.83 2.43
CA PRO A 204 6.39 18.97 2.74
C PRO A 204 7.52 18.58 3.72
N THR A 205 8.67 19.23 3.60
CA THR A 205 9.89 18.85 4.36
C THR A 205 9.65 18.86 5.88
N ALA A 206 8.95 19.86 6.41
CA ALA A 206 8.60 19.92 7.82
C ALA A 206 7.67 18.78 8.26
N CYS A 207 6.71 18.38 7.41
CA CYS A 207 5.80 17.27 7.66
C CYS A 207 6.52 15.92 7.62
N THR A 208 7.47 15.77 6.69
CA THR A 208 8.34 14.58 6.62
C THR A 208 9.19 14.45 7.90
N ALA A 209 9.73 15.57 8.41
CA ALA A 209 10.45 15.58 9.68
C ALA A 209 9.54 15.18 10.83
N ARG A 210 8.34 15.76 10.92
CA ARG A 210 7.33 15.40 11.95
C ARG A 210 6.96 13.93 11.91
N HIS A 211 6.59 13.41 10.73
CA HIS A 211 6.25 11.99 10.56
C HIS A 211 7.37 11.08 11.08
N ARG A 212 8.62 11.40 10.73
CA ARG A 212 9.77 10.62 11.16
C ARG A 212 10.03 10.70 12.66
N LEU A 213 9.92 11.89 13.25
CA LEU A 213 10.05 12.05 14.71
C LEU A 213 9.04 11.23 15.47
N VAL A 214 7.77 11.28 15.06
CA VAL A 214 6.71 10.49 15.69
C VAL A 214 6.90 9.00 15.46
N GLN A 215 7.40 8.61 14.30
CA GLN A 215 7.72 7.22 13.99
C GLN A 215 8.87 6.69 14.86
N ASP A 216 9.96 7.43 14.99
CA ASP A 216 11.08 7.06 15.85
C ASP A 216 10.65 7.03 17.33
N LEU A 217 9.82 7.97 17.76
CA LEU A 217 9.28 8.04 19.11
C LEU A 217 8.54 6.76 19.52
N TRP A 218 7.54 6.32 18.75
CA TRP A 218 6.78 5.12 19.11
C TRP A 218 7.53 3.82 18.81
N ALA A 219 8.41 3.84 17.80
CA ALA A 219 9.19 2.65 17.45
C ALA A 219 10.30 2.34 18.45
N ARG A 220 10.86 3.38 19.14
CA ARG A 220 12.09 3.25 19.92
C ARG A 220 12.03 3.82 21.33
N GLU A 221 11.26 4.87 21.58
CA GLU A 221 11.39 5.65 22.82
C GLU A 221 10.24 5.42 23.79
N LEU A 222 9.00 5.52 23.32
CA LEU A 222 7.82 5.33 24.18
C LEU A 222 7.75 3.89 24.69
N PRO A 223 7.52 3.69 26.00
CA PRO A 223 7.37 2.35 26.55
C PRO A 223 6.03 1.73 26.16
N ALA A 224 6.01 0.49 25.63
CA ALA A 224 4.75 -0.22 25.41
C ALA A 224 4.05 -0.53 26.74
N GLN A 225 2.81 -0.10 26.89
CA GLN A 225 2.01 -0.30 28.09
C GLN A 225 1.12 -1.56 28.00
N THR A 226 0.93 -2.08 26.79
CA THR A 226 0.07 -3.21 26.51
C THR A 226 0.75 -4.22 25.58
N VAL A 227 0.26 -5.47 25.58
CA VAL A 227 0.69 -6.50 24.64
C VAL A 227 0.37 -6.12 23.20
N THR A 228 -0.72 -5.39 22.97
CA THR A 228 -1.11 -4.90 21.64
C THR A 228 -0.09 -3.91 21.10
N GLU A 229 0.42 -3.00 21.92
CA GLU A 229 1.46 -2.07 21.54
C GLU A 229 2.81 -2.75 21.28
N LEU A 230 3.14 -3.77 22.09
CA LEU A 230 4.32 -4.60 21.86
C LEU A 230 4.23 -5.34 20.51
N HIS A 231 3.08 -5.93 20.19
CA HIS A 231 2.86 -6.58 18.89
C HIS A 231 2.98 -5.58 17.75
N ALA A 232 2.36 -4.42 17.88
CA ALA A 232 2.43 -3.38 16.85
C ALA A 232 3.88 -2.95 16.56
N ARG A 233 4.70 -2.81 17.60
CA ARG A 233 6.13 -2.52 17.46
C ARG A 233 6.90 -3.67 16.83
N LEU A 234 6.59 -4.92 17.19
CA LEU A 234 7.17 -6.11 16.57
C LEU A 234 6.84 -6.17 15.07
N ASP A 235 5.58 -5.95 14.69
CA ASP A 235 5.13 -5.93 13.30
C ASP A 235 5.86 -4.83 12.49
N PHE A 236 6.05 -3.66 13.09
CA PHE A 236 6.79 -2.57 12.47
C PHE A 236 8.25 -2.98 12.14
N TRP A 237 8.95 -3.60 13.09
CA TRP A 237 10.33 -4.02 12.86
C TRP A 237 10.44 -5.18 11.88
N THR A 238 9.51 -6.14 11.94
CA THR A 238 9.53 -7.31 11.05
C THR A 238 9.19 -6.93 9.60
N SER A 239 8.26 -6.00 9.38
CA SER A 239 7.88 -5.55 8.03
C SER A 239 8.98 -4.79 7.30
N ARG A 240 9.94 -4.24 8.02
CA ARG A 240 11.07 -3.48 7.46
C ARG A 240 12.35 -4.31 7.24
N GLY A 241 12.23 -5.64 7.23
CA GLY A 241 13.33 -6.54 6.91
C GLY A 241 14.29 -6.81 8.07
N GLY A 242 13.84 -6.57 9.29
CA GLY A 242 14.67 -6.71 10.48
C GLY A 242 15.47 -5.45 10.78
N ASP A 243 15.87 -5.34 12.02
CA ASP A 243 16.55 -4.19 12.57
C ASP A 243 18.07 -4.35 12.51
N ASP A 244 18.78 -3.24 12.51
CA ASP A 244 20.22 -3.11 12.76
C ASP A 244 20.64 -3.50 14.21
N GLY A 245 19.82 -4.27 14.92
CA GLY A 245 19.99 -4.71 16.30
C GLY A 245 19.37 -3.80 17.36
N ARG A 246 18.92 -2.60 16.99
CA ARG A 246 18.38 -1.62 17.95
C ARG A 246 16.96 -1.93 18.40
N GLY A 247 16.09 -2.39 17.49
CA GLY A 247 14.70 -2.75 17.79
C GLY A 247 14.59 -3.92 18.77
N TYR A 248 15.48 -4.89 18.70
CA TYR A 248 15.48 -6.01 19.64
C TYR A 248 15.69 -5.56 21.09
N GLY A 249 16.54 -4.56 21.32
CA GLY A 249 16.77 -4.02 22.67
C GLY A 249 15.49 -3.38 23.24
N VAL A 250 14.77 -2.61 22.43
CA VAL A 250 13.51 -1.97 22.85
C VAL A 250 12.41 -3.01 23.10
N LEU A 251 12.26 -3.98 22.20
CA LEU A 251 11.30 -5.09 22.37
C LEU A 251 11.58 -5.91 23.63
N ALA A 252 12.86 -6.21 23.91
CA ALA A 252 13.25 -6.94 25.11
C ALA A 252 12.94 -6.13 26.40
N ALA A 253 13.17 -4.81 26.39
CA ALA A 253 12.85 -3.93 27.52
C ALA A 253 11.35 -3.86 27.76
N ASP A 254 10.55 -3.77 26.69
CA ASP A 254 9.09 -3.79 26.77
C ASP A 254 8.57 -5.11 27.33
N LEU A 255 9.10 -6.21 26.80
CA LEU A 255 8.76 -7.56 27.26
C LEU A 255 9.05 -7.73 28.76
N ALA A 256 10.25 -7.34 29.20
CA ALA A 256 10.64 -7.41 30.60
C ALA A 256 9.73 -6.58 31.51
N ARG A 257 9.36 -5.35 31.08
CA ARG A 257 8.47 -4.46 31.81
C ARG A 257 7.05 -5.01 31.95
N LEU A 258 6.45 -5.45 30.80
CA LEU A 258 5.11 -6.04 30.80
C LEU A 258 5.05 -7.31 31.67
N THR A 259 6.12 -8.12 31.63
CA THR A 259 6.23 -9.30 32.51
C THR A 259 6.31 -8.90 33.97
N ALA A 260 7.11 -7.88 34.32
CA ALA A 260 7.22 -7.39 35.69
C ALA A 260 5.91 -6.79 36.21
N GLN A 261 5.08 -6.23 35.34
CA GLN A 261 3.73 -5.75 35.67
C GLN A 261 2.69 -6.87 35.80
N GLY A 262 3.09 -8.13 35.64
CA GLY A 262 2.19 -9.27 35.71
C GLY A 262 1.25 -9.40 34.51
N ILE A 263 1.52 -8.65 33.45
CA ILE A 263 0.76 -8.76 32.19
C ILE A 263 1.17 -10.08 31.54
N ALA A 264 0.23 -11.03 31.47
CA ALA A 264 0.47 -12.36 30.92
C ALA A 264 0.73 -12.27 29.41
N LEU A 265 2.00 -12.30 29.04
CA LEU A 265 2.44 -12.39 27.65
C LEU A 265 2.15 -13.80 27.15
N GLY A 266 1.16 -13.92 26.26
CA GLY A 266 0.90 -15.20 25.59
C GLY A 266 0.03 -16.20 26.33
N GLN A 267 -0.71 -15.82 27.36
CA GLN A 267 -2.00 -16.44 27.53
C GLN A 267 -2.88 -15.87 26.43
N SER A 268 -2.82 -16.49 25.25
CA SER A 268 -3.93 -16.40 24.32
C SER A 268 -5.14 -16.68 25.18
N GLU A 269 -6.00 -15.68 25.37
CA GLU A 269 -7.28 -15.86 26.06
C GLU A 269 -7.82 -17.20 25.59
N GLY A 270 -7.84 -18.19 26.47
CA GLY A 270 -8.13 -19.56 26.07
C GLY A 270 -9.46 -19.57 25.34
N SER A 271 -9.66 -20.46 24.39
CA SER A 271 -10.90 -20.51 23.60
C SER A 271 -12.15 -20.40 24.47
N LYS A 272 -12.07 -20.87 25.71
CA LYS A 272 -13.12 -20.72 26.72
C LYS A 272 -13.37 -19.26 27.08
N SER A 273 -12.36 -18.51 27.50
CA SER A 273 -12.49 -17.09 27.88
C SER A 273 -12.93 -16.23 26.69
N LYS A 274 -12.41 -16.50 25.48
CA LYS A 274 -12.86 -15.85 24.24
C LYS A 274 -14.34 -16.13 23.95
N CYS A 275 -14.81 -17.38 24.16
CA CYS A 275 -16.22 -17.72 24.01
C CYS A 275 -17.10 -16.93 25.00
N HIS A 276 -16.72 -16.88 26.28
CA HIS A 276 -17.45 -16.13 27.29
C HIS A 276 -17.47 -14.63 27.01
N ARG A 277 -16.36 -14.04 26.62
CA ARG A 277 -16.26 -12.62 26.22
C ARG A 277 -17.17 -12.32 25.04
N LEU A 278 -17.03 -13.05 23.91
CA LEU A 278 -17.86 -12.84 22.71
C LEU A 278 -19.35 -13.02 23.01
N ARG A 279 -19.73 -13.95 23.88
CA ARG A 279 -21.12 -14.16 24.28
C ARG A 279 -21.66 -13.01 25.12
N ARG A 280 -20.85 -12.45 26.02
CA ARG A 280 -21.22 -11.29 26.86
C ARG A 280 -21.36 -10.02 26.01
N ASP A 281 -20.36 -9.80 25.12
CA ASP A 281 -20.30 -8.58 24.31
C ASP A 281 -21.33 -8.60 23.17
N ASN A 282 -21.78 -9.81 22.76
CA ASN A 282 -22.76 -10.02 21.68
C ASN A 282 -23.83 -11.05 22.10
N PRO A 283 -24.74 -10.73 23.02
CA PRO A 283 -25.69 -11.69 23.56
C PRO A 283 -26.66 -12.30 22.52
N HIS A 284 -26.84 -11.62 21.38
CA HIS A 284 -27.70 -12.05 20.28
C HIS A 284 -26.98 -12.99 19.27
N TRP A 285 -25.66 -13.19 19.40
CA TRP A 285 -24.95 -14.08 18.49
C TRP A 285 -25.28 -15.55 18.74
N SER A 286 -25.48 -16.31 17.66
CA SER A 286 -25.62 -17.76 17.75
C SER A 286 -24.28 -18.44 18.07
N LEU A 287 -24.31 -19.61 18.68
CA LEU A 287 -23.12 -20.40 18.96
C LEU A 287 -22.32 -20.73 17.67
N ALA A 288 -23.02 -20.88 16.53
CA ALA A 288 -22.38 -21.12 15.24
C ALA A 288 -21.59 -19.88 14.79
N ARG A 289 -22.10 -18.65 15.02
CA ARG A 289 -21.43 -17.41 14.69
C ARG A 289 -20.18 -17.20 15.55
N ILE A 290 -20.30 -17.44 16.86
CA ILE A 290 -19.14 -17.40 17.76
C ILE A 290 -18.07 -18.42 17.34
N GLY A 291 -18.49 -19.64 16.98
CA GLY A 291 -17.57 -20.67 16.47
C GLY A 291 -16.84 -20.26 15.21
N LYS A 292 -17.55 -19.66 14.25
CA LYS A 292 -16.95 -19.13 13.01
C LYS A 292 -15.91 -18.04 13.29
N GLU A 293 -16.22 -17.12 14.21
CA GLU A 293 -15.32 -16.03 14.62
C GLU A 293 -14.03 -16.55 15.28
N LEU A 294 -14.14 -17.61 16.07
CA LEU A 294 -13.01 -18.20 16.78
C LEU A 294 -12.31 -19.34 16.03
N GLY A 295 -12.79 -19.71 14.83
CA GLY A 295 -12.26 -20.85 14.07
C GLY A 295 -12.47 -22.20 14.73
N ILE A 296 -13.51 -22.36 15.58
CA ILE A 296 -13.85 -23.59 16.30
C ILE A 296 -15.27 -24.06 16.01
N SER A 297 -15.55 -25.34 16.26
CA SER A 297 -16.89 -25.90 16.02
C SER A 297 -17.95 -25.32 16.99
N ARG A 298 -19.22 -25.28 16.56
CA ARG A 298 -20.37 -24.93 17.43
C ARG A 298 -20.41 -25.77 18.71
N GLN A 299 -20.03 -27.06 18.62
CA GLN A 299 -20.00 -27.95 19.79
C GLN A 299 -18.92 -27.56 20.77
N ALA A 300 -17.73 -27.16 20.27
CA ALA A 300 -16.64 -26.65 21.12
C ALA A 300 -17.06 -25.36 21.86
N VAL A 301 -17.73 -24.41 21.16
CA VAL A 301 -18.29 -23.20 21.79
C VAL A 301 -19.27 -23.57 22.92
N HIS A 302 -20.19 -24.49 22.64
CA HIS A 302 -21.16 -24.94 23.64
C HIS A 302 -20.49 -25.57 24.88
N LYS A 303 -19.46 -26.39 24.67
CA LYS A 303 -18.66 -26.98 25.74
C LYS A 303 -17.95 -25.91 26.59
N HIS A 304 -17.33 -24.92 25.94
CA HIS A 304 -16.64 -23.83 26.61
C HIS A 304 -17.57 -22.91 27.41
N LEU A 305 -18.81 -22.69 26.96
CA LEU A 305 -19.78 -21.84 27.67
C LEU A 305 -20.49 -22.57 28.82
N LYS A 306 -20.46 -23.91 28.87
CA LYS A 306 -21.02 -24.73 29.94
C LYS A 306 -20.04 -25.07 31.07
N SER A 307 -18.76 -25.01 30.79
CA SER A 307 -17.69 -25.30 31.76
C SER A 307 -17.18 -24.05 32.45
#